data_0df25f34a867003b44eb893308436724
#
_entry.id   0df25f34a867003b44eb893308436724
#
_cell.length_a   1.000
_cell.length_b   1.000
_cell.length_c   1.000
_cell.angle_alpha   90.00
_cell.angle_beta   90.00
_cell.angle_gamma   90.00
#
_symmetry.space_group_name_H-M   'P 1'
#
loop_
_entity.id
_entity.type
_entity.pdbx_description
1 polymer ?
#
loop_
_entity_poly.entity_id
_entity_poly.type
_entity_poly.pdbx_seq_one_letter_code
_entity_poly.pdbx_strand_id
1 'polypeptide(L)'
;MSFSSDLREELIELKMWDNNSSLKQDEQLSRLLIREAFIKKGFINDPNKDYHLEILFKSKEKAEQLQEIIQNFGINIKFTTKNSDYMLYLKDGEEISSFLALMGANKSVIKFEEIRVMKETRNNINRLVNCETANLNKIIDASIKQVNAIKKLKKEKKFENLPENLKELANLRIQNPEASYQELG
;
A
#
# COMPACT_ATOMS: atom_id res chain seq x y z
N MET A 1 4.18 21.70 -6.98
CA MET A 1 4.46 21.85 -5.54
C MET A 1 4.50 20.47 -4.90
N SER A 2 5.17 20.29 -3.76
CA SER A 2 5.22 18.98 -3.07
C SER A 2 4.00 18.83 -2.14
N PHE A 3 3.58 17.59 -1.86
CA PHE A 3 2.49 17.31 -0.92
C PHE A 3 2.71 18.02 0.43
N SER A 4 3.95 18.01 0.93
CA SER A 4 4.31 18.68 2.20
C SER A 4 4.18 20.21 2.15
N SER A 5 4.44 20.85 1.01
CA SER A 5 4.24 22.32 0.87
C SER A 5 2.75 22.67 0.80
N ASP A 6 1.98 21.91 0.03
CA ASP A 6 0.53 22.11 -0.11
C ASP A 6 -0.17 21.97 1.25
N LEU A 7 0.21 20.94 2.02
CA LEU A 7 -0.31 20.72 3.38
C LEU A 7 0.03 21.90 4.32
N ARG A 8 1.27 22.41 4.26
CA ARG A 8 1.66 23.55 5.11
C ARG A 8 0.87 24.81 4.79
N GLU A 9 0.66 25.10 3.51
CA GLU A 9 -0.15 26.25 3.08
C GLU A 9 -1.59 26.10 3.60
N GLU A 10 -2.22 24.94 3.44
CA GLU A 10 -3.56 24.65 3.96
C GLU A 10 -3.65 24.86 5.48
N LEU A 11 -2.67 24.37 6.25
CA LEU A 11 -2.67 24.51 7.71
C LEU A 11 -2.47 25.95 8.17
N ILE A 12 -1.69 26.75 7.44
CA ILE A 12 -1.50 28.18 7.73
C ILE A 12 -2.81 28.95 7.48
N GLU A 13 -3.49 28.67 6.37
CA GLU A 13 -4.81 29.25 6.07
C GLU A 13 -5.82 28.93 7.17
N LEU A 14 -5.92 27.67 7.60
CA LEU A 14 -6.83 27.22 8.65
C LEU A 14 -6.57 27.92 9.99
N LYS A 15 -5.31 28.21 10.33
CA LYS A 15 -4.95 28.94 11.55
C LYS A 15 -5.54 30.35 11.57
N MET A 16 -5.72 30.97 10.42
CA MET A 16 -6.30 32.33 10.29
C MET A 16 -7.82 32.36 10.46
N TRP A 17 -8.53 31.21 10.23
CA TRP A 17 -10.00 31.13 10.19
C TRP A 17 -10.64 30.40 11.40
N ASP A 18 -9.86 29.93 12.37
CA ASP A 18 -10.32 29.01 13.43
C ASP A 18 -11.19 29.68 14.55
N ASN A 19 -11.61 30.93 14.36
CA ASN A 19 -12.42 31.66 15.35
C ASN A 19 -13.90 31.30 15.34
N ASN A 20 -14.36 30.35 14.50
CA ASN A 20 -15.78 30.06 14.27
C ASN A 20 -16.19 28.60 14.37
N SER A 21 -15.48 27.73 15.11
CA SER A 21 -15.86 26.32 15.16
C SER A 21 -16.81 26.00 16.31
N SER A 22 -17.77 25.12 16.06
CA SER A 22 -18.76 24.57 17.03
C SER A 22 -18.19 23.52 17.97
N LEU A 23 -16.86 23.30 17.97
CA LEU A 23 -16.18 22.31 18.80
C LEU A 23 -16.06 22.79 20.26
N LYS A 24 -15.96 21.85 21.20
CA LYS A 24 -15.65 22.16 22.61
C LYS A 24 -14.29 22.89 22.68
N GLN A 25 -14.17 23.85 23.58
CA GLN A 25 -12.98 24.71 23.71
C GLN A 25 -11.67 23.91 23.88
N ASP A 26 -11.70 22.82 24.65
CA ASP A 26 -10.54 21.95 24.89
C ASP A 26 -10.10 21.19 23.62
N GLU A 27 -11.08 20.78 22.80
CA GLU A 27 -10.80 20.08 21.52
C GLU A 27 -10.20 21.05 20.50
N GLN A 28 -10.71 22.27 20.43
CA GLN A 28 -10.12 23.32 19.57
C GLN A 28 -8.68 23.60 19.94
N LEU A 29 -8.41 23.77 21.23
CA LEU A 29 -7.05 24.02 21.72
C LEU A 29 -6.10 22.87 21.35
N SER A 30 -6.55 21.64 21.53
CA SER A 30 -5.77 20.45 21.16
C SER A 30 -5.43 20.42 19.67
N ARG A 31 -6.40 20.69 18.80
CA ARG A 31 -6.19 20.78 17.34
C ARG A 31 -5.22 21.89 16.97
N LEU A 32 -5.31 23.06 17.60
CA LEU A 32 -4.38 24.16 17.39
C LEU A 32 -2.96 23.80 17.81
N LEU A 33 -2.76 23.17 18.95
CA LEU A 33 -1.46 22.70 19.42
C LEU A 33 -0.81 21.71 18.45
N ILE A 34 -1.58 20.75 17.94
CA ILE A 34 -1.11 19.77 16.95
C ILE A 34 -0.70 20.47 15.65
N ARG A 35 -1.53 21.39 15.12
CA ARG A 35 -1.21 22.18 13.92
C ARG A 35 0.06 23.00 14.10
N GLU A 36 0.18 23.71 15.22
CA GLU A 36 1.39 24.51 15.49
C GLU A 36 2.66 23.65 15.54
N ALA A 37 2.60 22.52 16.23
CA ALA A 37 3.72 21.60 16.32
C ALA A 37 4.11 21.10 14.92
N PHE A 38 3.13 20.72 14.09
CA PHE A 38 3.38 20.24 12.74
C PHE A 38 3.93 21.37 11.83
N ILE A 39 3.36 22.55 11.84
CA ILE A 39 3.86 23.70 11.05
C ILE A 39 5.31 24.02 11.41
N LYS A 40 5.67 23.96 12.69
CA LYS A 40 7.02 24.30 13.17
C LYS A 40 8.06 23.23 12.81
N LYS A 41 7.78 21.97 13.03
CA LYS A 41 8.75 20.86 13.03
C LYS A 41 8.24 19.57 12.40
N GLY A 42 7.04 19.58 11.83
CA GLY A 42 6.48 18.43 11.16
C GLY A 42 7.02 18.25 9.75
N PHE A 43 7.06 17.03 9.31
CA PHE A 43 7.38 16.63 7.94
C PHE A 43 6.52 15.45 7.52
N ILE A 44 6.14 15.39 6.25
CA ILE A 44 5.45 14.27 5.64
C ILE A 44 6.09 13.94 4.30
N ASN A 45 6.32 12.66 4.05
CA ASN A 45 6.82 12.19 2.77
C ASN A 45 5.77 12.34 1.65
N ASP A 46 6.23 12.29 0.41
CA ASP A 46 5.34 12.15 -0.73
C ASP A 46 4.61 10.79 -0.65
N PRO A 47 3.27 10.78 -0.51
CA PRO A 47 2.51 9.54 -0.34
C PRO A 47 2.59 8.61 -1.56
N ASN A 48 3.01 9.09 -2.73
CA ASN A 48 3.31 8.25 -3.89
C ASN A 48 4.49 7.30 -3.63
N LYS A 49 5.44 7.72 -2.80
CA LYS A 49 6.63 6.91 -2.44
C LYS A 49 6.34 6.01 -1.25
N ASP A 50 6.31 6.59 -0.07
CA ASP A 50 6.09 5.86 1.19
C ASP A 50 5.24 6.68 2.17
N TYR A 51 4.63 6.01 3.14
CA TYR A 51 3.85 6.63 4.19
C TYR A 51 4.75 6.90 5.38
N HIS A 52 5.10 8.17 5.59
CA HIS A 52 5.87 8.61 6.73
C HIS A 52 5.53 10.06 7.08
N LEU A 53 5.10 10.25 8.32
CA LEU A 53 4.89 11.57 8.93
C LEU A 53 5.70 11.61 10.21
N GLU A 54 6.41 12.72 10.45
CA GLU A 54 7.19 12.92 11.68
C GLU A 54 7.05 14.34 12.21
N ILE A 55 7.17 14.52 13.54
CA ILE A 55 7.27 15.80 14.23
C ILE A 55 8.44 15.72 15.20
N LEU A 56 9.37 16.69 15.11
CA LEU A 56 10.59 16.72 15.90
C LEU A 56 10.48 17.67 17.09
N PHE A 57 11.04 17.28 18.23
CA PHE A 57 11.07 18.07 19.47
C PHE A 57 12.47 18.07 20.09
N LYS A 58 12.83 19.19 20.73
CA LYS A 58 14.04 19.29 21.56
C LYS A 58 13.79 18.86 23.01
N SER A 59 12.55 18.91 23.49
CA SER A 59 12.14 18.51 24.85
C SER A 59 11.33 17.22 24.79
N LYS A 60 11.69 16.26 25.64
CA LYS A 60 11.00 14.98 25.81
C LYS A 60 9.57 15.20 26.31
N GLU A 61 9.43 16.06 27.31
CA GLU A 61 8.16 16.37 27.97
C GLU A 61 7.14 16.92 26.96
N LYS A 62 7.56 17.82 26.06
CA LYS A 62 6.69 18.37 25.00
C LYS A 62 6.28 17.33 23.98
N ALA A 63 7.17 16.40 23.65
CA ALA A 63 6.86 15.31 22.74
C ALA A 63 5.85 14.34 23.39
N GLU A 64 6.06 13.95 24.66
CA GLU A 64 5.16 13.07 25.40
C GLU A 64 3.78 13.71 25.61
N GLN A 65 3.71 14.99 25.97
CA GLN A 65 2.43 15.72 26.09
C GLN A 65 1.66 15.74 24.76
N LEU A 66 2.33 16.03 23.65
CA LEU A 66 1.65 16.03 22.36
C LEU A 66 1.25 14.63 21.93
N GLN A 67 2.05 13.60 22.25
CA GLN A 67 1.70 12.20 22.01
C GLN A 67 0.39 11.83 22.73
N GLU A 68 0.28 12.16 24.01
CA GLU A 68 -0.93 11.90 24.81
C GLU A 68 -2.16 12.61 24.20
N ILE A 69 -2.02 13.89 23.83
CA ILE A 69 -3.09 14.65 23.18
C ILE A 69 -3.55 13.93 21.89
N ILE A 70 -2.63 13.49 21.04
CA ILE A 70 -2.96 12.83 19.77
C ILE A 70 -3.60 11.46 20.03
N GLN A 71 -3.11 10.70 21.01
CA GLN A 71 -3.65 9.39 21.39
C GLN A 71 -5.08 9.49 21.94
N ASN A 72 -5.44 10.56 22.62
CA ASN A 72 -6.82 10.80 23.09
C ASN A 72 -7.83 10.94 21.93
N PHE A 73 -7.36 11.22 20.71
CA PHE A 73 -8.19 11.17 19.49
C PHE A 73 -8.15 9.80 18.78
N GLY A 74 -7.59 8.78 19.40
CA GLY A 74 -7.55 7.41 18.86
C GLY A 74 -6.44 7.15 17.85
N ILE A 75 -5.48 8.08 17.67
CA ILE A 75 -4.35 7.93 16.73
C ILE A 75 -3.14 7.40 17.49
N ASN A 76 -2.64 6.23 17.08
CA ASN A 76 -1.51 5.55 17.74
C ASN A 76 -0.16 6.07 17.24
N ILE A 77 0.12 7.36 17.48
CA ILE A 77 1.40 7.97 17.11
C ILE A 77 2.54 7.40 17.97
N LYS A 78 3.62 7.02 17.32
CA LYS A 78 4.78 6.38 17.94
C LYS A 78 5.83 7.41 18.34
N PHE A 79 6.53 7.12 19.43
CA PHE A 79 7.63 7.94 19.96
C PHE A 79 8.98 7.24 19.78
N THR A 80 10.01 7.98 19.38
CA THR A 80 11.41 7.51 19.34
C THR A 80 12.38 8.69 19.45
N THR A 81 13.67 8.37 19.51
CA THR A 81 14.76 9.39 19.45
C THR A 81 15.45 9.36 18.10
N LYS A 82 15.81 10.53 17.55
CA LYS A 82 16.52 10.69 16.28
C LYS A 82 17.57 11.79 16.40
N ASN A 83 18.86 11.45 16.35
CA ASN A 83 19.97 12.42 16.40
C ASN A 83 19.85 13.41 17.58
N SER A 84 19.65 12.90 18.80
CA SER A 84 19.48 13.69 20.03
C SER A 84 18.16 14.49 20.12
N ASP A 85 17.28 14.39 19.13
CA ASP A 85 15.94 14.94 19.16
C ASP A 85 14.91 13.84 19.50
N TYR A 86 13.76 14.25 19.99
CA TYR A 86 12.60 13.38 20.25
C TYR A 86 11.65 13.47 19.06
N MET A 87 11.20 12.33 18.55
CA MET A 87 10.41 12.25 17.33
C MET A 87 9.10 11.51 17.59
N LEU A 88 7.99 12.15 17.24
CA LEU A 88 6.71 11.48 17.05
C LEU A 88 6.56 11.13 15.57
N TYR A 89 6.08 9.91 15.27
CA TYR A 89 5.95 9.49 13.87
C TYR A 89 4.79 8.54 13.61
N LEU A 90 4.31 8.55 12.37
CA LEU A 90 3.35 7.62 11.80
C LEU A 90 3.91 7.03 10.51
N LYS A 91 3.61 5.74 10.26
CA LYS A 91 3.99 5.02 9.03
C LYS A 91 2.81 4.31 8.37
N ASP A 92 1.70 4.22 9.07
CA ASP A 92 0.47 3.66 8.54
C ASP A 92 -0.33 4.72 7.79
N GLY A 93 -0.87 4.37 6.61
CA GLY A 93 -1.58 5.32 5.76
C GLY A 93 -2.92 5.76 6.36
N GLU A 94 -3.62 4.89 7.07
CA GLU A 94 -4.90 5.20 7.70
C GLU A 94 -4.69 6.12 8.91
N GLU A 95 -3.68 5.85 9.72
CA GLU A 95 -3.29 6.70 10.84
C GLU A 95 -2.84 8.10 10.38
N ILE A 96 -2.11 8.19 9.26
CA ILE A 96 -1.71 9.48 8.68
C ILE A 96 -2.94 10.25 8.17
N SER A 97 -3.85 9.59 7.48
CA SER A 97 -5.10 10.19 7.01
C SER A 97 -5.93 10.73 8.17
N SER A 98 -6.09 9.94 9.24
CA SER A 98 -6.76 10.35 10.47
C SER A 98 -6.08 11.54 11.14
N PHE A 99 -4.76 11.57 11.15
CA PHE A 99 -3.99 12.69 11.69
C PHE A 99 -4.17 13.98 10.85
N LEU A 100 -4.18 13.89 9.52
CA LEU A 100 -4.48 15.02 8.64
C LEU A 100 -5.90 15.55 8.87
N ALA A 101 -6.88 14.65 9.03
CA ALA A 101 -8.27 14.99 9.35
C ALA A 101 -8.37 15.66 10.73
N LEU A 102 -7.64 15.16 11.73
CA LEU A 102 -7.57 15.78 13.07
C LEU A 102 -7.08 17.22 13.00
N MET A 103 -6.09 17.49 12.16
CA MET A 103 -5.62 18.87 11.92
C MET A 103 -6.62 19.71 11.09
N GLY A 104 -7.67 19.13 10.54
CA GLY A 104 -8.64 19.81 9.67
C GLY A 104 -8.13 20.06 8.25
N ALA A 105 -7.06 19.42 7.82
CA ALA A 105 -6.45 19.56 6.51
C ALA A 105 -7.26 18.77 5.44
N ASN A 106 -8.52 19.14 5.21
CA ASN A 106 -9.45 18.38 4.40
C ASN A 106 -9.03 18.22 2.94
N LYS A 107 -8.43 19.24 2.33
CA LYS A 107 -7.90 19.18 0.96
C LYS A 107 -6.77 18.14 0.88
N SER A 108 -5.87 18.16 1.85
CA SER A 108 -4.76 17.21 1.94
C SER A 108 -5.23 15.79 2.25
N VAL A 109 -6.28 15.61 3.06
CA VAL A 109 -6.90 14.30 3.29
C VAL A 109 -7.41 13.71 1.99
N ILE A 110 -8.21 14.45 1.22
CA ILE A 110 -8.76 13.98 -0.06
C ILE A 110 -7.63 13.57 -1.01
N LYS A 111 -6.63 14.44 -1.19
CA LYS A 111 -5.48 14.15 -2.05
C LYS A 111 -4.68 12.93 -1.60
N PHE A 112 -4.51 12.76 -0.28
CA PHE A 112 -3.81 11.62 0.30
C PHE A 112 -4.57 10.31 0.05
N GLU A 113 -5.90 10.31 0.27
CA GLU A 113 -6.75 9.14 0.03
C GLU A 113 -6.83 8.76 -1.46
N GLU A 114 -6.91 9.73 -2.37
CA GLU A 114 -6.83 9.45 -3.81
C GLU A 114 -5.55 8.69 -4.16
N ILE A 115 -4.40 9.12 -3.63
CA ILE A 115 -3.12 8.45 -3.85
C ILE A 115 -3.12 7.05 -3.23
N ARG A 116 -3.69 6.86 -2.04
CA ARG A 116 -3.83 5.55 -1.38
C ARG A 116 -4.60 4.56 -2.26
N VAL A 117 -5.79 4.96 -2.70
CA VAL A 117 -6.64 4.13 -3.56
C VAL A 117 -5.93 3.76 -4.86
N MET A 118 -5.27 4.71 -5.50
CA MET A 118 -4.51 4.44 -6.73
C MET A 118 -3.34 3.46 -6.50
N LYS A 119 -2.62 3.57 -5.38
CA LYS A 119 -1.53 2.64 -5.02
C LYS A 119 -2.08 1.24 -4.76
N GLU A 120 -3.16 1.12 -4.01
CA GLU A 120 -3.79 -0.17 -3.71
C GLU A 120 -4.30 -0.85 -4.98
N THR A 121 -4.99 -0.12 -5.84
CA THR A 121 -5.46 -0.61 -7.13
C THR A 121 -4.31 -1.13 -7.98
N ARG A 122 -3.23 -0.35 -8.09
CA ARG A 122 -2.02 -0.77 -8.84
C ARG A 122 -1.40 -2.03 -8.26
N ASN A 123 -1.29 -2.11 -6.92
CA ASN A 123 -0.73 -3.28 -6.25
C ASN A 123 -1.59 -4.53 -6.48
N ASN A 124 -2.91 -4.40 -6.44
CA ASN A 124 -3.84 -5.50 -6.70
C ASN A 124 -3.75 -5.99 -8.14
N ILE A 125 -3.69 -5.07 -9.12
CA ILE A 125 -3.48 -5.41 -10.53
C ILE A 125 -2.14 -6.14 -10.72
N ASN A 126 -1.06 -5.65 -10.13
CA ASN A 126 0.26 -6.28 -10.24
C ASN A 126 0.25 -7.69 -9.62
N ARG A 127 -0.42 -7.90 -8.49
CA ARG A 127 -0.58 -9.23 -7.88
C ARG A 127 -1.34 -10.18 -8.79
N LEU A 128 -2.43 -9.71 -9.40
CA LEU A 128 -3.23 -10.51 -10.34
C LEU A 128 -2.39 -10.91 -11.55
N VAL A 129 -1.74 -9.95 -12.21
CA VAL A 129 -0.88 -10.21 -13.37
C VAL A 129 0.25 -11.18 -13.03
N ASN A 130 0.90 -11.03 -11.88
CA ASN A 130 1.95 -11.93 -11.45
C ASN A 130 1.42 -13.36 -11.20
N CYS A 131 0.22 -13.49 -10.63
CA CYS A 131 -0.44 -14.77 -10.40
C CYS A 131 -0.76 -15.46 -11.72
N GLU A 132 -1.39 -14.75 -12.66
CA GLU A 132 -1.75 -15.29 -13.98
C GLU A 132 -0.51 -15.69 -14.79
N THR A 133 0.52 -14.84 -14.78
CA THR A 133 1.80 -15.12 -15.44
C THR A 133 2.46 -16.38 -14.86
N ALA A 134 2.48 -16.53 -13.53
CA ALA A 134 3.03 -17.73 -12.90
C ALA A 134 2.24 -18.99 -13.23
N ASN A 135 0.90 -18.91 -13.31
CA ASN A 135 0.05 -20.02 -13.71
C ASN A 135 0.28 -20.42 -15.18
N LEU A 136 0.35 -19.43 -16.07
CA LEU A 136 0.64 -19.66 -17.48
C LEU A 136 2.00 -20.35 -17.68
N ASN A 137 3.05 -19.88 -17.00
CA ASN A 137 4.38 -20.48 -17.05
C ASN A 137 4.34 -21.96 -16.59
N LYS A 138 3.60 -22.28 -15.52
CA LYS A 138 3.43 -23.68 -15.08
C LYS A 138 2.76 -24.56 -16.15
N ILE A 139 1.74 -24.03 -16.83
CA ILE A 139 1.06 -24.75 -17.93
C ILE A 139 2.03 -25.01 -19.07
N ILE A 140 2.78 -23.99 -19.50
CA ILE A 140 3.78 -24.10 -20.57
C ILE A 140 4.86 -25.11 -20.22
N ASP A 141 5.45 -25.04 -19.01
CA ASP A 141 6.49 -25.96 -18.57
C ASP A 141 5.99 -27.42 -18.52
N ALA A 142 4.77 -27.63 -18.03
CA ALA A 142 4.13 -28.95 -18.01
C ALA A 142 3.90 -29.48 -19.42
N SER A 143 3.40 -28.63 -20.32
CA SER A 143 3.18 -28.96 -21.72
C SER A 143 4.46 -29.36 -22.44
N ILE A 144 5.52 -28.57 -22.32
CA ILE A 144 6.83 -28.87 -22.91
C ILE A 144 7.34 -30.24 -22.44
N LYS A 145 7.26 -30.55 -21.14
CA LYS A 145 7.66 -31.85 -20.59
C LYS A 145 6.84 -32.98 -21.19
N GLN A 146 5.52 -32.81 -21.29
CA GLN A 146 4.61 -33.80 -21.86
C GLN A 146 4.85 -34.04 -23.34
N VAL A 147 4.94 -32.98 -24.14
CA VAL A 147 5.24 -33.09 -25.58
C VAL A 147 6.57 -33.80 -25.83
N ASN A 148 7.60 -33.47 -25.04
CA ASN A 148 8.90 -34.13 -25.15
C ASN A 148 8.82 -35.63 -24.78
N ALA A 149 8.06 -35.98 -23.72
CA ALA A 149 7.83 -37.39 -23.34
C ALA A 149 7.08 -38.15 -24.42
N ILE A 150 6.03 -37.56 -25.00
CA ILE A 150 5.28 -38.18 -26.10
C ILE A 150 6.15 -38.41 -27.34
N LYS A 151 6.95 -37.41 -27.72
CA LYS A 151 7.91 -37.52 -28.84
C LYS A 151 8.93 -38.63 -28.61
N LYS A 152 9.42 -38.79 -27.35
CA LYS A 152 10.32 -39.88 -26.96
C LYS A 152 9.66 -41.24 -27.10
N LEU A 153 8.42 -41.39 -26.59
CA LEU A 153 7.65 -42.64 -26.72
C LEU A 153 7.42 -43.03 -28.18
N LYS A 154 7.07 -42.07 -29.04
CA LYS A 154 6.92 -42.31 -30.50
C LYS A 154 8.24 -42.74 -31.12
N LYS A 155 9.37 -42.10 -30.78
CA LYS A 155 10.71 -42.50 -31.29
C LYS A 155 11.13 -43.91 -30.85
N GLU A 156 10.82 -44.30 -29.63
CA GLU A 156 11.13 -45.63 -29.07
C GLU A 156 10.15 -46.70 -29.48
N LYS A 157 9.15 -46.42 -30.34
CA LYS A 157 8.06 -47.31 -30.77
C LYS A 157 7.23 -47.90 -29.61
N LYS A 158 7.21 -47.19 -28.48
CA LYS A 158 6.45 -47.58 -27.26
C LYS A 158 5.07 -46.94 -27.21
N PHE A 159 4.79 -45.98 -28.07
CA PHE A 159 3.54 -45.20 -28.11
C PHE A 159 2.31 -46.13 -28.35
N GLU A 160 2.48 -47.13 -29.22
CA GLU A 160 1.40 -48.09 -29.55
C GLU A 160 1.02 -48.98 -28.38
N ASN A 161 1.88 -49.14 -27.40
CA ASN A 161 1.61 -49.94 -26.19
C ASN A 161 0.82 -49.18 -25.11
N LEU A 162 0.49 -47.91 -25.36
CA LEU A 162 -0.31 -47.12 -24.42
C LEU A 162 -1.80 -47.48 -24.51
N PRO A 163 -2.57 -47.37 -23.39
CA PRO A 163 -4.02 -47.39 -23.43
C PRO A 163 -4.61 -46.36 -24.38
N GLU A 164 -5.76 -46.65 -25.02
CA GLU A 164 -6.33 -45.82 -26.06
C GLU A 164 -6.64 -44.37 -25.58
N ASN A 165 -7.19 -44.25 -24.36
CA ASN A 165 -7.45 -42.95 -23.74
C ASN A 165 -6.17 -42.10 -23.60
N LEU A 166 -5.02 -42.73 -23.31
CA LEU A 166 -3.74 -42.00 -23.20
C LEU A 166 -3.16 -41.63 -24.58
N LYS A 167 -3.40 -42.43 -25.63
CA LYS A 167 -3.03 -42.09 -27.00
C LYS A 167 -3.80 -40.87 -27.49
N GLU A 168 -5.13 -40.89 -27.25
CA GLU A 168 -6.01 -39.79 -27.62
C GLU A 168 -5.58 -38.49 -26.94
N LEU A 169 -5.40 -38.50 -25.62
CA LEU A 169 -4.94 -37.37 -24.84
C LEU A 169 -3.54 -36.85 -25.31
N ALA A 170 -2.64 -37.80 -25.59
CA ALA A 170 -1.30 -37.45 -26.10
C ALA A 170 -1.36 -36.77 -27.47
N ASN A 171 -2.24 -37.20 -28.35
CA ASN A 171 -2.43 -36.56 -29.65
C ASN A 171 -3.06 -35.14 -29.50
N LEU A 172 -4.06 -35.00 -28.64
CA LEU A 172 -4.65 -33.70 -28.32
C LEU A 172 -3.60 -32.73 -27.75
N ARG A 173 -2.72 -33.21 -26.86
CA ARG A 173 -1.63 -32.40 -26.30
C ARG A 173 -0.63 -31.93 -27.37
N ILE A 174 -0.31 -32.76 -28.35
CA ILE A 174 0.57 -32.38 -29.47
C ILE A 174 -0.08 -31.31 -30.36
N GLN A 175 -1.39 -31.47 -30.62
CA GLN A 175 -2.16 -30.54 -31.44
C GLN A 175 -2.37 -29.17 -30.73
N ASN A 176 -2.55 -29.20 -29.41
CA ASN A 176 -2.84 -28.02 -28.58
C ASN A 176 -1.83 -27.90 -27.44
N PRO A 177 -0.57 -27.54 -27.71
CA PRO A 177 0.47 -27.51 -26.69
C PRO A 177 0.24 -26.43 -25.63
N GLU A 178 -0.54 -25.40 -25.89
CA GLU A 178 -0.84 -24.30 -24.96
C GLU A 178 -2.09 -24.56 -24.09
N ALA A 179 -2.89 -25.58 -24.37
CA ALA A 179 -4.11 -25.87 -23.65
C ALA A 179 -3.83 -26.32 -22.21
N SER A 180 -4.65 -25.88 -21.29
CA SER A 180 -4.64 -26.37 -19.91
C SER A 180 -5.13 -27.84 -19.83
N TYR A 181 -4.96 -28.48 -18.67
CA TYR A 181 -5.53 -29.83 -18.46
C TYR A 181 -7.05 -29.87 -18.56
N GLN A 182 -7.73 -28.81 -18.11
CA GLN A 182 -9.19 -28.70 -18.16
C GLN A 182 -9.73 -28.55 -19.58
N GLU A 183 -8.94 -27.98 -20.48
CA GLU A 183 -9.32 -27.79 -21.90
C GLU A 183 -9.04 -29.04 -22.74
N LEU A 184 -8.23 -29.98 -22.24
CA LEU A 184 -7.88 -31.21 -22.93
C LEU A 184 -8.76 -32.40 -22.51
N GLY A 185 -9.49 -32.32 -21.42
CA GLY A 185 -10.31 -33.42 -20.87
C GLY A 185 -11.67 -32.99 -20.51
#